data_79654133ce0f84cdcd1cc1041b150eef
#
_entry.id   79654133ce0f84cdcd1cc1041b150eef
#
_cell.length_a   1.000
_cell.length_b   1.000
_cell.length_c   1.000
_cell.angle_alpha   90.00
_cell.angle_beta   90.00
_cell.angle_gamma   90.00
#
_symmetry.space_group_name_H-M   'P 1'
#
loop_
_entity.id
_entity.type
_entity.pdbx_description
1 polymer ?
#
loop_
_entity_poly.entity_id
_entity_poly.type
_entity_poly.pdbx_seq_one_letter_code
_entity_poly.pdbx_strand_id
1 'polypeptide(L)'
;GGYASTYLIPQTRFHSASEHIETHVKLMTSDDQRFIFSPSLVELLYKDERDTRTPVSYGDWIDEEEGYRYTWVNKFAGKWADNKRYFISDLPLYRYAEALLFKAEIENERGNTPAALTYLNRVAKRAYGIDNYYASSDYHSFKESLMTEYLKEFAGEGKSWWNYIRLGYAFTKIESLRGRQNETNILLWPITTACMNENPNIRQTVGYN
;
A
#
# COMPACT_ATOMS: atom_id res chain seq x y z
N GLY A 1 -13.20 -0.17 -14.90
CA GLY A 1 -12.87 0.41 -13.61
C GLY A 1 -13.37 -0.31 -12.37
N GLY A 2 -14.14 -1.41 -12.46
CA GLY A 2 -14.82 -1.99 -11.31
C GLY A 2 -14.05 -3.00 -10.46
N TYR A 3 -13.00 -3.61 -10.99
CA TYR A 3 -12.39 -4.77 -10.31
C TYR A 3 -11.59 -4.41 -9.05
N ALA A 4 -10.87 -3.31 -9.03
CA ALA A 4 -10.05 -2.94 -7.89
C ALA A 4 -10.87 -2.46 -6.70
N SER A 5 -11.96 -1.75 -6.96
CA SER A 5 -12.86 -1.29 -5.91
C SER A 5 -13.63 -2.45 -5.25
N THR A 6 -13.90 -3.51 -6.02
CA THR A 6 -14.62 -4.69 -5.53
C THR A 6 -13.81 -5.48 -4.49
N TYR A 7 -12.47 -5.50 -4.62
CA TYR A 7 -11.59 -6.27 -3.74
C TYR A 7 -10.99 -5.48 -2.59
N LEU A 8 -10.84 -4.16 -2.75
CA LEU A 8 -10.19 -3.30 -1.76
C LEU A 8 -11.16 -2.60 -0.82
N ILE A 9 -12.42 -2.46 -1.23
CA ILE A 9 -13.46 -1.79 -0.45
C ILE A 9 -14.70 -2.66 -0.48
N PRO A 10 -15.23 -3.08 0.66
CA PRO A 10 -16.49 -3.83 0.69
C PRO A 10 -17.56 -3.08 -0.08
N GLN A 11 -18.26 -3.78 -0.98
CA GLN A 11 -19.40 -3.22 -1.70
C GLN A 11 -20.58 -3.10 -0.75
N THR A 12 -20.62 -2.03 -0.01
CA THR A 12 -21.70 -1.79 0.91
C THR A 12 -22.76 -0.91 0.27
N ARG A 13 -23.98 -1.36 0.27
CA ARG A 13 -25.16 -0.59 -0.14
C ARG A 13 -25.61 0.27 1.05
N PHE A 14 -25.01 1.42 1.22
CA PHE A 14 -25.45 2.37 2.24
C PHE A 14 -26.56 3.28 1.69
N HIS A 15 -27.54 3.56 2.51
CA HIS A 15 -28.68 4.38 2.13
C HIS A 15 -28.58 5.82 2.64
N SER A 16 -27.80 6.11 3.66
CA SER A 16 -27.61 7.48 4.16
C SER A 16 -26.22 7.72 4.70
N ALA A 17 -25.82 9.00 4.81
CA ALA A 17 -24.53 9.39 5.34
C ALA A 17 -24.40 9.08 6.85
N SER A 18 -25.51 9.10 7.57
CA SER A 18 -25.54 8.83 9.02
C SER A 18 -25.48 7.33 9.38
N GLU A 19 -25.91 6.45 8.45
CA GLU A 19 -25.83 4.99 8.62
C GLU A 19 -24.45 4.43 8.24
N HIS A 20 -23.59 5.30 7.78
CA HIS A 20 -22.33 4.89 7.16
C HIS A 20 -21.39 4.16 8.10
N ILE A 21 -21.16 4.74 9.26
CA ILE A 21 -20.08 4.27 10.12
C ILE A 21 -20.46 2.91 10.68
N GLU A 22 -21.62 2.78 11.31
CA GLU A 22 -22.06 1.51 11.89
C GLU A 22 -22.24 0.42 10.86
N THR A 23 -22.89 0.73 9.72
CA THR A 23 -23.13 -0.28 8.69
C THR A 23 -21.83 -0.62 7.95
N HIS A 24 -20.97 0.35 7.74
CA HIS A 24 -19.66 0.14 7.15
C HIS A 24 -18.79 -0.73 8.05
N VAL A 25 -18.79 -0.46 9.35
CA VAL A 25 -18.10 -1.25 10.35
C VAL A 25 -18.64 -2.68 10.41
N LYS A 26 -19.96 -2.87 10.54
CA LYS A 26 -20.59 -4.20 10.56
C LYS A 26 -20.28 -5.03 9.32
N LEU A 27 -20.12 -4.40 8.17
CA LEU A 27 -19.75 -5.06 6.92
C LEU A 27 -18.25 -5.30 6.79
N MET A 28 -17.43 -4.46 7.43
CA MET A 28 -15.98 -4.66 7.49
C MET A 28 -15.56 -5.71 8.50
N THR A 29 -16.39 -6.00 9.47
CA THR A 29 -16.21 -7.10 10.43
C THR A 29 -16.75 -8.42 9.93
N SER A 30 -17.50 -8.41 8.82
CA SER A 30 -17.94 -9.64 8.20
C SER A 30 -16.77 -10.39 7.58
N ASP A 31 -16.95 -11.68 7.34
CA ASP A 31 -15.99 -12.58 6.68
C ASP A 31 -15.55 -12.09 5.28
N ASP A 32 -16.15 -11.02 4.77
CA ASP A 32 -15.86 -10.41 3.48
C ASP A 32 -14.69 -9.39 3.50
N GLN A 33 -14.21 -8.96 4.67
CA GLN A 33 -13.06 -8.08 4.73
C GLN A 33 -11.77 -8.85 4.45
N ARG A 34 -11.24 -8.73 3.24
CA ARG A 34 -10.06 -9.45 2.77
C ARG A 34 -8.74 -8.71 2.98
N PHE A 35 -8.81 -7.40 3.12
CA PHE A 35 -7.61 -6.55 3.21
C PHE A 35 -7.77 -5.52 4.33
N ILE A 36 -6.86 -5.57 5.27
CA ILE A 36 -6.68 -4.58 6.32
C ILE A 36 -5.25 -4.06 6.29
N PHE A 37 -5.03 -2.87 6.82
CA PHE A 37 -3.68 -2.40 7.03
C PHE A 37 -3.03 -3.14 8.20
N SER A 38 -1.75 -3.51 8.05
CA SER A 38 -1.00 -4.05 9.18
C SER A 38 -0.85 -2.99 10.27
N PRO A 39 -0.82 -3.37 11.56
CA PRO A 39 -0.60 -2.42 12.66
C PRO A 39 0.64 -1.55 12.47
N SER A 40 1.72 -2.12 11.97
CA SER A 40 2.97 -1.40 11.70
C SER A 40 2.83 -0.33 10.59
N LEU A 41 2.00 -0.58 9.57
CA LEU A 41 1.71 0.43 8.56
C LEU A 41 0.81 1.54 9.11
N VAL A 42 -0.16 1.19 9.93
CA VAL A 42 -1.02 2.17 10.60
C VAL A 42 -0.16 3.10 11.48
N GLU A 43 0.70 2.54 12.32
CA GLU A 43 1.64 3.32 13.13
C GLU A 43 2.53 4.24 12.27
N LEU A 44 3.04 3.72 11.16
CA LEU A 44 3.84 4.51 10.21
C LEU A 44 3.04 5.67 9.60
N LEU A 45 1.78 5.47 9.23
CA LEU A 45 0.90 6.51 8.68
C LEU A 45 0.63 7.63 9.69
N TYR A 46 0.45 7.29 10.96
CA TYR A 46 0.19 8.26 12.04
C TYR A 46 1.43 8.86 12.69
N LYS A 47 2.63 8.42 12.29
CA LYS A 47 3.88 8.87 12.91
C LYS A 47 4.12 10.38 12.86
N ASP A 48 3.59 11.05 11.83
CA ASP A 48 3.69 12.49 11.66
C ASP A 48 2.30 13.05 11.35
N GLU A 49 1.75 13.82 12.28
CA GLU A 49 0.41 14.41 12.18
C GLU A 49 0.25 15.41 11.02
N ARG A 50 1.38 15.91 10.48
CA ARG A 50 1.40 16.79 9.30
C ARG A 50 1.18 16.02 8.00
N ASP A 51 1.23 14.69 8.01
CA ASP A 51 1.04 13.89 6.81
C ASP A 51 -0.42 13.90 6.35
N THR A 52 -0.70 14.71 5.34
CA THR A 52 -2.04 14.87 4.78
C THR A 52 -2.58 13.63 4.08
N ARG A 53 -1.76 12.59 3.88
CA ARG A 53 -2.17 11.34 3.23
C ARG A 53 -2.90 10.39 4.17
N THR A 54 -2.66 10.50 5.46
CA THR A 54 -3.23 9.57 6.45
C THR A 54 -4.76 9.48 6.33
N PRO A 55 -5.54 10.56 6.43
CA PRO A 55 -7.00 10.47 6.37
C PRO A 55 -7.54 10.10 4.98
N VAL A 56 -6.72 10.26 3.93
CA VAL A 56 -7.10 9.89 2.55
C VAL A 56 -6.83 8.42 2.27
N SER A 57 -5.79 7.85 2.86
CA SER A 57 -5.37 6.46 2.62
C SER A 57 -6.03 5.47 3.56
N TYR A 58 -6.32 5.90 4.77
CA TYR A 58 -6.71 5.08 5.90
C TYR A 58 -7.97 5.63 6.53
N GLY A 59 -8.93 4.77 6.80
CA GLY A 59 -10.08 5.06 7.62
C GLY A 59 -10.12 4.11 8.81
N ASP A 60 -10.62 4.57 9.93
CA ASP A 60 -10.86 3.76 11.10
C ASP A 60 -12.10 4.21 11.88
N TRP A 61 -12.57 3.32 12.72
CA TRP A 61 -13.64 3.56 13.67
C TRP A 61 -13.42 2.68 14.90
N ILE A 62 -13.69 3.24 16.06
CA ILE A 62 -13.60 2.52 17.33
C ILE A 62 -15.02 2.22 17.81
N ASP A 63 -15.29 0.93 18.00
CA ASP A 63 -16.48 0.51 18.71
C ASP A 63 -16.23 0.72 20.21
N GLU A 64 -16.95 1.67 20.82
CA GLU A 64 -16.77 2.01 22.23
C GLU A 64 -17.33 0.92 23.16
N GLU A 65 -18.31 0.13 22.71
CA GLU A 65 -18.90 -0.95 23.49
C GLU A 65 -18.00 -2.19 23.52
N GLU A 66 -17.47 -2.56 22.35
CA GLU A 66 -16.59 -3.74 22.21
C GLU A 66 -15.10 -3.39 22.43
N GLY A 67 -14.74 -2.11 22.41
CA GLY A 67 -13.36 -1.65 22.50
C GLY A 67 -12.48 -2.04 21.30
N TYR A 68 -13.09 -2.36 20.16
CA TYR A 68 -12.40 -2.82 18.98
C TYR A 68 -12.24 -1.71 17.95
N ARG A 69 -11.06 -1.64 17.30
CA ARG A 69 -10.76 -0.68 16.25
C ARG A 69 -10.87 -1.34 14.88
N TYR A 70 -11.83 -0.91 14.11
CA TYR A 70 -12.00 -1.31 12.73
C TYR A 70 -11.21 -0.41 11.80
N THR A 71 -10.59 -0.97 10.77
CA THR A 71 -9.73 -0.23 9.85
C THR A 71 -10.03 -0.60 8.40
N TRP A 72 -9.88 0.34 7.48
CA TRP A 72 -10.09 0.09 6.05
C TRP A 72 -9.23 0.96 5.16
N VAL A 73 -9.03 0.51 3.90
CA VAL A 73 -8.39 1.30 2.85
C VAL A 73 -9.37 2.35 2.36
N ASN A 74 -9.07 3.64 2.56
CA ASN A 74 -9.96 4.75 2.22
C ASN A 74 -9.67 5.37 0.84
N LYS A 75 -8.57 5.02 0.22
CA LYS A 75 -8.06 5.65 -1.03
C LYS A 75 -9.02 5.53 -2.23
N PHE A 76 -9.80 4.47 -2.27
CA PHE A 76 -10.76 4.19 -3.34
C PHE A 76 -12.21 4.28 -2.84
N ALA A 77 -12.46 5.23 -1.98
CA ALA A 77 -13.74 5.38 -1.30
C ALA A 77 -14.95 5.61 -2.24
N GLY A 78 -14.71 5.97 -3.52
CA GLY A 78 -15.78 6.29 -4.45
C GLY A 78 -16.43 7.65 -4.15
N LYS A 79 -17.65 7.83 -4.65
CA LYS A 79 -18.44 9.03 -4.34
C LYS A 79 -19.87 8.67 -3.98
N TRP A 80 -20.53 9.55 -3.24
CA TRP A 80 -21.93 9.49 -2.92
C TRP A 80 -22.74 10.36 -3.90
N ALA A 81 -23.80 9.79 -4.42
CA ALA A 81 -24.82 10.50 -5.18
C ALA A 81 -26.15 9.77 -5.01
N ASP A 82 -27.24 10.51 -4.88
CA ASP A 82 -28.62 9.95 -4.74
C ASP A 82 -28.74 8.89 -3.62
N ASN A 83 -28.12 9.15 -2.47
CA ASN A 83 -28.05 8.23 -1.33
C ASN A 83 -27.43 6.85 -1.65
N LYS A 84 -26.61 6.77 -2.69
CA LYS A 84 -25.89 5.56 -3.08
C LYS A 84 -24.39 5.86 -3.20
N ARG A 85 -23.57 4.87 -2.85
CA ARG A 85 -22.13 4.93 -3.06
C ARG A 85 -21.77 4.29 -4.40
N TYR A 86 -21.04 5.03 -5.21
CA TYR A 86 -20.55 4.61 -6.51
C TYR A 86 -19.05 4.41 -6.45
N PHE A 87 -18.58 3.20 -6.67
CA PHE A 87 -17.16 2.85 -6.77
C PHE A 87 -16.69 3.04 -8.21
N ILE A 88 -16.46 4.29 -8.59
CA ILE A 88 -16.07 4.70 -9.95
C ILE A 88 -14.66 5.22 -10.03
N SER A 89 -13.86 4.99 -8.97
CA SER A 89 -12.46 5.39 -8.98
C SER A 89 -11.67 4.49 -9.93
N ASP A 90 -10.90 5.10 -10.82
CA ASP A 90 -9.93 4.38 -11.63
C ASP A 90 -8.80 3.86 -10.75
N LEU A 91 -8.29 2.68 -11.07
CA LEU A 91 -7.09 2.16 -10.44
C LEU A 91 -5.86 2.66 -11.22
N PRO A 92 -5.08 3.59 -10.67
CA PRO A 92 -3.87 4.05 -11.35
C PRO A 92 -2.82 2.93 -11.33
N LEU A 93 -2.35 2.51 -12.50
CA LEU A 93 -1.22 1.58 -12.60
C LEU A 93 0.09 2.29 -12.26
N TYR A 94 0.28 3.50 -12.81
CA TYR A 94 1.41 4.37 -12.53
C TYR A 94 0.95 5.80 -12.34
N ARG A 95 1.65 6.56 -11.51
CA ARG A 95 1.39 7.97 -11.29
C ARG A 95 2.69 8.75 -11.05
N TYR A 96 2.63 10.06 -11.21
CA TYR A 96 3.82 10.90 -11.20
C TYR A 96 4.68 10.78 -9.93
N ALA A 97 4.06 10.59 -8.77
CA ALA A 97 4.79 10.35 -7.53
C ALA A 97 5.70 9.13 -7.62
N GLU A 98 5.25 8.04 -8.28
CA GLU A 98 6.05 6.83 -8.48
C GLU A 98 7.25 7.10 -9.40
N ALA A 99 7.05 7.84 -10.48
CA ALA A 99 8.15 8.23 -11.37
C ALA A 99 9.22 9.07 -10.62
N LEU A 100 8.79 9.95 -9.72
CA LEU A 100 9.71 10.72 -8.87
C LEU A 100 10.49 9.82 -7.91
N LEU A 101 9.82 8.86 -7.25
CA LEU A 101 10.50 7.94 -6.34
C LEU A 101 11.41 6.95 -7.07
N PHE A 102 11.06 6.48 -8.27
CA PHE A 102 11.98 5.72 -9.12
C PHE A 102 13.21 6.53 -9.49
N LYS A 103 13.04 7.80 -9.83
CA LYS A 103 14.18 8.67 -10.13
C LYS A 103 15.06 8.87 -8.90
N ALA A 104 14.46 9.04 -7.71
CA ALA A 104 15.19 9.11 -6.45
C ALA A 104 16.01 7.82 -6.19
N GLU A 105 15.39 6.66 -6.39
CA GLU A 105 16.05 5.36 -6.27
C GLU A 105 17.24 5.25 -7.21
N ILE A 106 17.04 5.55 -8.51
CA ILE A 106 18.09 5.49 -9.53
C ILE A 106 19.28 6.39 -9.17
N GLU A 107 19.03 7.63 -8.75
CA GLU A 107 20.12 8.55 -8.37
C GLU A 107 20.90 8.04 -7.16
N ASN A 108 20.21 7.47 -6.16
CA ASN A 108 20.88 6.88 -5.00
C ASN A 108 21.74 5.66 -5.37
N GLU A 109 21.22 4.77 -6.24
CA GLU A 109 21.97 3.60 -6.73
C GLU A 109 23.19 4.00 -7.58
N ARG A 110 23.18 5.20 -8.17
CA ARG A 110 24.34 5.79 -8.87
C ARG A 110 25.32 6.49 -7.93
N GLY A 111 25.08 6.48 -6.62
CA GLY A 111 25.89 7.19 -5.64
C GLY A 111 25.63 8.69 -5.57
N ASN A 112 24.56 9.18 -6.18
CA ASN A 112 24.20 10.60 -6.19
C ASN A 112 23.04 10.88 -5.22
N THR A 113 23.25 10.56 -3.95
CA THR A 113 22.22 10.72 -2.88
C THR A 113 21.71 12.18 -2.74
N PRO A 114 22.53 13.23 -2.91
CA PRO A 114 21.98 14.61 -2.88
C PRO A 114 20.95 14.88 -3.99
N ALA A 115 21.15 14.39 -5.20
CA ALA A 115 20.15 14.50 -6.27
C ALA A 115 18.92 13.63 -5.97
N ALA A 116 19.12 12.43 -5.42
CA ALA A 116 18.05 11.55 -5.00
C ALA A 116 17.11 12.22 -3.98
N LEU A 117 17.68 12.93 -2.99
CA LEU A 117 16.92 13.69 -2.00
C LEU A 117 16.01 14.75 -2.63
N THR A 118 16.42 15.37 -3.71
CA THR A 118 15.60 16.36 -4.41
C THR A 118 14.29 15.75 -4.91
N TYR A 119 14.33 14.54 -5.48
CA TYR A 119 13.13 13.85 -5.97
C TYR A 119 12.26 13.32 -4.82
N LEU A 120 12.87 12.72 -3.80
CA LEU A 120 12.19 12.23 -2.62
C LEU A 120 11.43 13.36 -1.91
N ASN A 121 12.10 14.49 -1.70
CA ASN A 121 11.53 15.66 -1.03
C ASN A 121 10.43 16.36 -1.83
N ARG A 122 10.38 16.20 -3.15
CA ARG A 122 9.23 16.70 -3.94
C ARG A 122 7.94 15.95 -3.59
N VAL A 123 8.02 14.64 -3.35
CA VAL A 123 6.87 13.85 -2.90
C VAL A 123 6.53 14.19 -1.46
N ALA A 124 7.52 14.20 -0.58
CA ALA A 124 7.38 14.53 0.83
C ALA A 124 6.81 15.95 1.06
N LYS A 125 7.27 16.95 0.31
CA LYS A 125 6.75 18.34 0.41
C LYS A 125 5.26 18.41 0.19
N ARG A 126 4.72 17.68 -0.79
CA ARG A 126 3.28 17.64 -1.02
C ARG A 126 2.52 17.05 0.18
N ALA A 127 3.10 16.04 0.81
CA ALA A 127 2.47 15.32 1.92
C ALA A 127 2.57 16.05 3.26
N TYR A 128 3.72 16.64 3.55
CA TYR A 128 4.01 17.25 4.86
C TYR A 128 4.00 18.79 4.86
N GLY A 129 3.96 19.42 3.66
CA GLY A 129 4.05 20.87 3.55
C GLY A 129 5.43 21.45 3.90
N ILE A 130 6.46 20.62 3.98
CA ILE A 130 7.80 21.00 4.45
C ILE A 130 8.82 20.78 3.34
N ASP A 131 9.66 21.77 3.11
CA ASP A 131 10.84 21.63 2.25
C ASP A 131 11.93 20.80 2.97
N ASN A 132 12.58 19.93 2.22
CA ASN A 132 13.69 19.12 2.72
C ASN A 132 13.33 18.28 3.97
N TYR A 133 12.13 17.69 3.97
CA TYR A 133 11.64 16.82 5.05
C TYR A 133 12.63 15.68 5.37
N TYR A 134 13.18 15.04 4.33
CA TYR A 134 14.27 14.08 4.44
C TYR A 134 15.60 14.79 4.21
N ALA A 135 16.55 14.59 5.14
CA ALA A 135 17.84 15.26 5.13
C ALA A 135 19.04 14.32 5.10
N SER A 136 18.83 12.99 5.26
CA SER A 136 19.93 12.03 5.28
C SER A 136 20.60 11.91 3.92
N SER A 137 21.92 12.09 3.87
CA SER A 137 22.73 12.06 2.66
C SER A 137 23.53 10.77 2.47
N ASP A 138 23.48 9.84 3.41
CA ASP A 138 24.12 8.53 3.22
C ASP A 138 23.18 7.55 2.50
N TYR A 139 23.77 6.65 1.75
CA TYR A 139 23.07 5.70 0.91
C TYR A 139 22.02 4.87 1.65
N HIS A 140 22.37 4.33 2.82
CA HIS A 140 21.51 3.40 3.55
C HIS A 140 20.34 4.13 4.23
N SER A 141 20.60 5.22 4.92
CA SER A 141 19.55 6.02 5.56
C SER A 141 18.61 6.65 4.55
N PHE A 142 19.13 7.04 3.37
CA PHE A 142 18.27 7.47 2.26
C PHE A 142 17.34 6.34 1.81
N LYS A 143 17.86 5.12 1.64
CA LYS A 143 17.08 3.96 1.20
C LYS A 143 15.97 3.59 2.19
N GLU A 144 16.21 3.71 3.50
CA GLU A 144 15.17 3.57 4.52
C GLU A 144 14.09 4.67 4.41
N SER A 145 14.51 5.91 4.18
CA SER A 145 13.60 7.04 3.96
C SER A 145 12.76 6.84 2.70
N LEU A 146 13.37 6.38 1.61
CA LEU A 146 12.70 6.07 0.36
C LEU A 146 11.68 4.95 0.53
N MET A 147 12.03 3.87 1.24
CA MET A 147 11.09 2.78 1.53
C MET A 147 9.90 3.27 2.36
N THR A 148 10.16 4.10 3.37
CA THR A 148 9.12 4.73 4.18
C THR A 148 8.16 5.55 3.32
N GLU A 149 8.69 6.35 2.40
CA GLU A 149 7.88 7.17 1.50
C GLU A 149 7.06 6.32 0.52
N TYR A 150 7.63 5.22 -0.02
CA TYR A 150 6.89 4.26 -0.83
C TYR A 150 5.71 3.65 -0.07
N LEU A 151 5.92 3.23 1.18
CA LEU A 151 4.86 2.62 1.99
C LEU A 151 3.72 3.60 2.26
N LYS A 152 4.03 4.86 2.58
CA LYS A 152 3.05 5.90 2.86
C LYS A 152 2.32 6.36 1.60
N GLU A 153 3.08 6.66 0.55
CA GLU A 153 2.54 7.19 -0.70
C GLU A 153 1.64 6.19 -1.42
N PHE A 154 2.00 4.90 -1.39
CA PHE A 154 1.27 3.84 -2.08
C PHE A 154 0.49 2.91 -1.15
N ALA A 155 0.20 3.35 0.08
CA ALA A 155 -0.66 2.61 0.99
C ALA A 155 -2.00 2.26 0.31
N GLY A 156 -2.36 0.98 0.28
CA GLY A 156 -3.57 0.47 -0.36
C GLY A 156 -3.54 0.36 -1.89
N GLU A 157 -2.42 0.65 -2.56
CA GLU A 157 -2.30 0.58 -4.04
C GLU A 157 -1.65 -0.75 -4.53
N GLY A 158 -1.40 -1.71 -3.65
CA GLY A 158 -0.86 -3.03 -4.03
C GLY A 158 0.63 -3.05 -4.42
N LYS A 159 1.38 -1.97 -4.13
CA LYS A 159 2.77 -1.82 -4.58
C LYS A 159 3.84 -2.26 -3.57
N SER A 160 3.47 -2.46 -2.33
CA SER A 160 4.42 -2.70 -1.23
C SER A 160 5.29 -3.94 -1.46
N TRP A 161 4.70 -5.04 -1.95
CA TRP A 161 5.43 -6.28 -2.24
C TRP A 161 6.61 -6.06 -3.19
N TRP A 162 6.35 -5.40 -4.31
CA TRP A 162 7.37 -5.11 -5.33
C TRP A 162 8.45 -4.17 -4.81
N ASN A 163 8.08 -3.18 -4.00
CA ASN A 163 9.02 -2.25 -3.38
C ASN A 163 9.93 -2.97 -2.37
N TYR A 164 9.37 -3.87 -1.54
CA TYR A 164 10.18 -4.68 -0.62
C TYR A 164 11.20 -5.55 -1.34
N ILE A 165 10.80 -6.20 -2.44
CA ILE A 165 11.70 -7.04 -3.23
C ILE A 165 12.79 -6.19 -3.89
N ARG A 166 12.41 -5.14 -4.62
CA ARG A 166 13.33 -4.31 -5.40
C ARG A 166 14.34 -3.59 -4.53
N LEU A 167 13.93 -3.09 -3.38
CA LEU A 167 14.81 -2.44 -2.42
C LEU A 167 15.58 -3.42 -1.51
N GLY A 168 15.39 -4.73 -1.65
CA GLY A 168 16.09 -5.74 -0.87
C GLY A 168 15.62 -5.89 0.57
N TYR A 169 14.42 -5.41 0.90
CA TYR A 169 13.89 -5.45 2.26
C TYR A 169 12.94 -6.63 2.54
N ALA A 170 12.65 -7.49 1.56
CA ALA A 170 11.66 -8.55 1.72
C ALA A 170 11.98 -9.47 2.91
N PHE A 171 13.22 -9.94 3.04
CA PHE A 171 13.61 -10.86 4.10
C PHE A 171 13.91 -10.20 5.45
N THR A 172 13.99 -8.89 5.51
CA THR A 172 14.29 -8.15 6.75
C THR A 172 13.08 -7.44 7.33
N LYS A 173 12.17 -7.00 6.49
CA LYS A 173 11.00 -6.19 6.91
C LYS A 173 9.68 -6.98 6.89
N ILE A 174 9.59 -8.08 6.12
CA ILE A 174 8.39 -8.94 6.10
C ILE A 174 8.61 -10.09 7.07
N GLU A 175 7.83 -10.11 8.14
CA GLU A 175 8.01 -11.07 9.24
C GLU A 175 7.92 -12.53 8.78
N SER A 176 6.95 -12.87 7.93
CA SER A 176 6.77 -14.23 7.39
C SER A 176 7.90 -14.71 6.48
N LEU A 177 8.76 -13.80 6.01
CA LEU A 177 9.93 -14.13 5.17
C LEU A 177 11.26 -14.08 5.93
N ARG A 178 11.25 -13.62 7.18
CA ARG A 178 12.49 -13.50 7.97
C ARG A 178 13.16 -14.84 8.14
N GLY A 179 14.44 -14.92 7.78
CA GLY A 179 15.23 -16.16 7.85
C GLY A 179 15.04 -17.14 6.70
N ARG A 180 14.17 -16.81 5.71
CA ARG A 180 13.82 -17.70 4.60
C ARG A 180 14.52 -17.36 3.27
N GLN A 181 15.58 -16.57 3.32
CA GLN A 181 16.32 -16.12 2.12
C GLN A 181 16.95 -17.25 1.30
N ASN A 182 17.14 -18.44 1.90
CA ASN A 182 17.69 -19.62 1.24
C ASN A 182 16.63 -20.52 0.58
N GLU A 183 15.34 -20.19 0.74
CA GLU A 183 14.27 -20.93 0.10
C GLU A 183 14.17 -20.53 -1.38
N THR A 184 14.29 -21.52 -2.26
CA THR A 184 14.32 -21.29 -3.69
C THR A 184 13.05 -20.61 -4.18
N ASN A 185 13.22 -19.46 -4.83
CA ASN A 185 12.15 -18.71 -5.49
C ASN A 185 10.97 -18.28 -4.60
N ILE A 186 11.13 -18.26 -3.28
CA ILE A 186 10.05 -17.88 -2.36
C ILE A 186 9.44 -16.48 -2.64
N LEU A 187 10.19 -15.60 -3.28
CA LEU A 187 9.68 -14.27 -3.68
C LEU A 187 8.88 -14.28 -4.99
N LEU A 188 8.91 -15.39 -5.73
CA LEU A 188 8.11 -15.58 -6.94
C LEU A 188 6.77 -16.21 -6.57
N TRP A 189 5.81 -16.07 -7.46
CA TRP A 189 4.51 -16.70 -7.29
C TRP A 189 4.41 -18.01 -8.07
N PRO A 190 3.66 -19.00 -7.57
CA PRO A 190 3.39 -20.20 -8.34
C PRO A 190 2.50 -19.87 -9.55
N ILE A 191 2.70 -20.60 -10.63
CA ILE A 191 1.81 -20.57 -11.78
C ILE A 191 0.57 -21.40 -11.44
N THR A 192 -0.61 -20.86 -11.72
CA THR A 192 -1.86 -21.56 -11.41
C THR A 192 -2.01 -22.84 -12.25
N THR A 193 -2.61 -23.86 -11.67
CA THR A 193 -2.88 -25.14 -12.38
C THR A 193 -3.72 -24.90 -13.64
N ALA A 194 -4.62 -23.94 -13.63
CA ALA A 194 -5.42 -23.58 -14.80
C ALA A 194 -4.53 -23.14 -15.97
N CYS A 195 -3.58 -22.21 -15.73
CA CYS A 195 -2.64 -21.77 -16.78
C CYS A 195 -1.78 -22.91 -17.32
N MET A 196 -1.33 -23.82 -16.44
CA MET A 196 -0.52 -24.97 -16.85
C MET A 196 -1.34 -25.98 -17.68
N ASN A 197 -2.61 -26.16 -17.36
CA ASN A 197 -3.50 -27.05 -18.12
C ASN A 197 -3.85 -26.49 -19.51
N GLU A 198 -3.94 -25.17 -19.64
CA GLU A 198 -4.20 -24.52 -20.92
C GLU A 198 -2.98 -24.48 -21.85
N ASN A 199 -1.77 -24.52 -21.29
CA ASN A 199 -0.55 -24.48 -22.06
C ASN A 199 0.49 -25.49 -21.54
N PRO A 200 0.63 -26.66 -22.19
CA PRO A 200 1.53 -27.71 -21.75
C PRO A 200 3.04 -27.35 -21.84
N ASN A 201 3.39 -26.24 -22.46
CA ASN A 201 4.76 -25.76 -22.51
C ASN A 201 5.15 -24.95 -21.27
N ILE A 202 4.19 -24.55 -20.43
CA ILE A 202 4.45 -23.83 -19.17
C ILE A 202 4.90 -24.84 -18.12
N ARG A 203 6.00 -24.53 -17.46
CA ARG A 203 6.51 -25.27 -16.30
C ARG A 203 6.31 -24.47 -15.04
N GLN A 204 5.97 -25.16 -13.95
CA GLN A 204 5.85 -24.54 -12.64
C GLN A 204 7.14 -23.80 -12.23
N THR A 205 6.99 -22.69 -11.52
CA THR A 205 8.11 -22.02 -10.87
C THR A 205 8.83 -23.00 -9.95
N VAL A 206 10.15 -23.12 -10.08
CA VAL A 206 10.96 -24.02 -9.25
C VAL A 206 10.79 -23.64 -7.77
N GLY A 207 10.50 -24.62 -6.93
CA GLY A 207 10.18 -24.43 -5.50
C GLY A 207 8.68 -24.55 -5.19
N TYR A 208 7.82 -24.66 -6.22
CA TYR A 208 6.39 -24.91 -6.10
C TYR A 208 6.05 -26.18 -6.88
N ASN A 209 5.86 -27.27 -6.21
CA ASN A 209 5.48 -28.57 -6.79
C ASN A 209 4.02 -28.89 -6.46
#